data_ca565ce85ea8bbf7ed9bdff355e8256c
#
_entry.id   ca565ce85ea8bbf7ed9bdff355e8256c
#
_cell.length_a   1.000
_cell.length_b   1.000
_cell.length_c   1.000
_cell.angle_alpha   90.00
_cell.angle_beta   90.00
_cell.angle_gamma   90.00
#
_symmetry.space_group_name_H-M   'P 1'
#
loop_
_entity.id
_entity.type
_entity.pdbx_description
1 polymer ?
#
loop_
_entity_poly.entity_id
_entity_poly.type
_entity_poly.pdbx_seq_one_letter_code
_entity_poly.pdbx_strand_id
1 'polypeptide(L)'
;ILRKEEIYFLCLVSGNKRCSLNKLKKISNSKDISMADSQEVKEITGFTIGGVSPVGSINNLETFIDINLKKFDSLYGAAGHPNAIFKISFTDLQKITSGKIMDITE
;
A
#
# COMPACT_ATOMS: atom_id res chain seq x y z
N ILE A 1 2.20 -4.70 1.31
CA ILE A 1 1.11 -5.65 0.99
C ILE A 1 0.69 -6.39 2.25
N LEU A 2 -0.59 -6.37 2.54
CA LEU A 2 -1.16 -7.08 3.67
C LEU A 2 -2.04 -8.22 3.19
N ARG A 3 -2.08 -9.28 3.99
CA ARG A 3 -2.83 -10.50 3.70
C ARG A 3 -3.95 -10.67 4.72
N LYS A 4 -5.14 -11.01 4.21
CA LYS A 4 -6.28 -11.46 4.99
C LYS A 4 -6.74 -12.78 4.37
N GLU A 5 -6.41 -13.91 5.00
CA GLU A 5 -6.61 -15.23 4.40
C GLU A 5 -5.91 -15.30 3.03
N GLU A 6 -6.65 -15.45 1.94
CA GLU A 6 -6.11 -15.43 0.58
C GLU A 6 -6.39 -14.12 -0.16
N ILE A 7 -6.85 -13.10 0.55
CA ILE A 7 -7.13 -11.78 0.00
C ILE A 7 -5.98 -10.85 0.36
N TYR A 8 -5.50 -10.09 -0.62
CA TYR A 8 -4.39 -9.17 -0.43
C TYR A 8 -4.84 -7.74 -0.69
N PHE A 9 -4.27 -6.80 0.05
CA PHE A 9 -4.48 -5.38 -0.22
C PHE A 9 -3.21 -4.58 0.02
N LEU A 10 -3.17 -3.41 -0.60
CA LEU A 10 -2.03 -2.51 -0.59
C LEU A 10 -2.31 -1.37 0.39
N CYS A 11 -1.32 -1.08 1.24
CA CYS A 11 -1.38 0.07 2.15
C CYS A 11 -0.25 1.03 1.83
N LEU A 12 -0.60 2.28 1.55
CA LEU A 12 0.36 3.33 1.22
C LEU A 12 0.55 4.21 2.45
N VAL A 13 1.76 4.17 3.00
CA VAL A 13 2.11 4.88 4.23
C VAL A 13 3.45 5.58 4.07
N SER A 14 3.71 6.58 4.92
CA SER A 14 5.02 7.23 4.95
C SER A 14 6.12 6.24 5.34
N GLY A 15 7.30 6.39 4.74
CA GLY A 15 8.43 5.50 5.00
C GLY A 15 8.91 5.48 6.46
N ASN A 16 8.60 6.52 7.24
CA ASN A 16 8.93 6.59 8.66
C ASN A 16 7.79 6.16 9.58
N LYS A 17 6.72 5.62 9.03
CA LYS A 17 5.54 5.14 9.77
C LYS A 17 5.32 3.66 9.48
N ARG A 18 4.59 3.02 10.37
CA ARG A 18 4.19 1.61 10.20
C ARG A 18 2.68 1.50 10.12
N CYS A 19 2.21 0.58 9.29
CA CYS A 19 0.79 0.22 9.28
C CYS A 19 0.38 -0.32 10.63
N SER A 20 -0.77 0.12 11.11
CA SER A 20 -1.38 -0.45 12.31
C SER A 20 -2.24 -1.64 11.92
N LEU A 21 -1.81 -2.84 12.24
CA LEU A 21 -2.58 -4.05 11.98
C LEU A 21 -3.92 -4.03 12.73
N ASN A 22 -3.94 -3.43 13.93
CA ASN A 22 -5.17 -3.31 14.72
C ASN A 22 -6.20 -2.41 14.03
N LYS A 23 -5.77 -1.27 13.48
CA LYS A 23 -6.66 -0.37 12.72
C LYS A 23 -7.18 -1.06 11.47
N LEU A 24 -6.32 -1.77 10.75
CA LEU A 24 -6.69 -2.48 9.55
C LEU A 24 -7.65 -3.63 9.82
N LYS A 25 -7.50 -4.34 10.92
CA LYS A 25 -8.43 -5.38 11.35
C LYS A 25 -9.84 -4.82 11.56
N LYS A 26 -9.93 -3.63 12.15
CA LYS A 26 -11.22 -2.94 12.36
C LYS A 26 -11.83 -2.50 11.03
N ILE A 27 -11.03 -1.90 10.17
CA ILE A 27 -11.48 -1.39 8.87
C ILE A 27 -11.97 -2.51 7.96
N SER A 28 -11.23 -3.61 7.90
CA SER A 28 -11.55 -4.78 7.06
C SER A 28 -12.53 -5.75 7.71
N ASN A 29 -12.88 -5.52 8.98
CA ASN A 29 -13.75 -6.41 9.76
C ASN A 29 -13.20 -7.84 9.79
N SER A 30 -11.89 -7.98 9.98
CA SER A 30 -11.21 -9.26 10.03
C SER A 30 -10.29 -9.36 11.23
N LYS A 31 -10.13 -10.55 11.77
CA LYS A 31 -9.21 -10.83 12.88
C LYS A 31 -7.83 -11.28 12.40
N ASP A 32 -7.73 -11.80 11.18
CA ASP A 32 -6.51 -12.39 10.64
C ASP A 32 -5.92 -11.53 9.54
N ILE A 33 -5.12 -10.55 9.93
CA ILE A 33 -4.35 -9.73 9.01
C ILE A 33 -2.88 -9.84 9.37
N SER A 34 -2.04 -10.10 8.38
CA SER A 34 -0.59 -10.17 8.55
C SER A 34 0.11 -9.53 7.35
N MET A 35 1.38 -9.20 7.53
CA MET A 35 2.21 -8.73 6.42
C MET A 35 2.49 -9.89 5.47
N ALA A 36 2.37 -9.64 4.17
CA ALA A 36 2.77 -10.60 3.15
C ALA A 36 4.30 -10.73 3.13
N ASP A 37 4.80 -11.93 2.91
CA ASP A 37 6.24 -12.14 2.76
C ASP A 37 6.70 -11.78 1.34
N SER A 38 8.02 -11.80 1.11
CA SER A 38 8.61 -11.38 -0.17
C SER A 38 8.15 -12.24 -1.34
N GLN A 39 7.93 -13.53 -1.12
CA GLN A 39 7.45 -14.43 -2.16
C GLN A 39 6.00 -14.14 -2.52
N GLU A 40 5.14 -13.93 -1.53
CA GLU A 40 3.74 -13.54 -1.75
C GLU A 40 3.65 -12.22 -2.50
N VAL A 41 4.47 -11.22 -2.11
CA VAL A 41 4.50 -9.93 -2.79
C VAL A 41 4.84 -10.10 -4.27
N LYS A 42 5.85 -10.89 -4.61
CA LYS A 42 6.24 -11.15 -5.99
C LYS A 42 5.16 -11.87 -6.77
N GLU A 43 4.53 -12.88 -6.20
CA GLU A 43 3.48 -13.67 -6.85
C GLU A 43 2.22 -12.84 -7.12
N ILE A 44 1.82 -12.00 -6.16
CA ILE A 44 0.57 -11.25 -6.23
C ILE A 44 0.72 -9.97 -7.05
N THR A 45 1.83 -9.25 -6.90
CA THR A 45 2.01 -7.96 -7.57
C THR A 45 2.84 -8.03 -8.85
N GLY A 46 3.70 -9.01 -8.97
CA GLY A 46 4.71 -9.06 -10.03
C GLY A 46 5.94 -8.22 -9.73
N PHE A 47 5.94 -7.47 -8.64
CA PHE A 47 7.05 -6.61 -8.23
C PHE A 47 7.87 -7.26 -7.12
N THR A 48 9.15 -6.92 -7.05
CA THR A 48 10.01 -7.32 -5.94
C THR A 48 9.71 -6.46 -4.71
N ILE A 49 9.81 -7.03 -3.51
CA ILE A 49 9.64 -6.27 -2.28
C ILE A 49 10.61 -5.07 -2.26
N GLY A 50 10.14 -3.90 -1.84
CA GLY A 50 10.89 -2.65 -1.93
C GLY A 50 10.68 -1.91 -3.24
N GLY A 51 10.18 -2.57 -4.28
CA GLY A 51 9.91 -1.98 -5.58
C GLY A 51 8.44 -2.05 -6.00
N VAL A 52 7.53 -2.28 -5.05
CA VAL A 52 6.10 -2.39 -5.35
C VAL A 52 5.53 -1.03 -5.72
N SER A 53 5.10 -0.90 -6.98
CA SER A 53 4.42 0.30 -7.45
C SER A 53 2.96 0.30 -6.98
N PRO A 54 2.38 1.48 -6.66
CA PRO A 54 0.94 1.56 -6.34
C PRO A 54 0.05 1.25 -7.55
N VAL A 55 0.60 1.19 -8.75
CA VAL A 55 -0.14 0.85 -9.96
C VAL A 55 0.62 -0.20 -10.77
N GLY A 56 -0.06 -0.87 -11.68
CA GLY A 56 0.57 -1.84 -12.56
C GLY A 56 0.79 -3.23 -11.97
N SER A 57 0.20 -3.51 -10.81
CA SER A 57 0.20 -4.86 -10.24
C SER A 57 -0.50 -5.84 -11.18
N ILE A 58 0.01 -7.09 -11.26
CA ILE A 58 -0.65 -8.13 -12.07
C ILE A 58 -2.01 -8.52 -11.52
N ASN A 59 -2.26 -8.29 -10.23
CA ASN A 59 -3.57 -8.43 -9.63
C ASN A 59 -4.08 -7.07 -9.19
N ASN A 60 -5.36 -6.83 -9.38
CA ASN A 60 -5.98 -5.58 -8.95
C ASN A 60 -6.22 -5.64 -7.45
N LEU A 61 -5.48 -4.85 -6.69
CA LEU A 61 -5.52 -4.86 -5.23
C LEU A 61 -6.36 -3.71 -4.69
N GLU A 62 -7.18 -3.99 -3.70
CA GLU A 62 -7.79 -2.92 -2.92
C GLU A 62 -6.70 -2.13 -2.22
N THR A 63 -6.76 -0.80 -2.30
CA THR A 63 -5.71 0.09 -1.81
C THR A 63 -6.24 1.00 -0.72
N PHE A 64 -5.51 1.09 0.39
CA PHE A 64 -5.74 2.05 1.45
C PHE A 64 -4.59 3.05 1.48
N ILE A 65 -4.92 4.34 1.60
CA ILE A 65 -3.95 5.43 1.65
C ILE A 65 -4.04 6.08 3.03
N ASP A 66 -2.90 6.15 3.73
CA ASP A 66 -2.87 6.80 5.04
C ASP A 66 -3.15 8.30 4.91
N ILE A 67 -4.09 8.80 5.69
CA ILE A 67 -4.48 10.21 5.67
C ILE A 67 -3.31 11.14 5.99
N ASN A 68 -2.33 10.69 6.76
CA ASN A 68 -1.17 11.50 7.12
C ASN A 68 -0.29 11.85 5.92
N LEU A 69 -0.40 11.14 4.80
CA LEU A 69 0.32 11.49 3.57
C LEU A 69 -0.16 12.80 2.98
N LYS A 70 -1.35 13.25 3.31
CA LYS A 70 -1.94 14.49 2.79
C LYS A 70 -1.14 15.74 3.17
N LYS A 71 -0.36 15.69 4.25
CA LYS A 71 0.43 16.84 4.71
C LYS A 71 1.63 17.16 3.83
N PHE A 72 2.02 16.27 2.93
CA PHE A 72 3.15 16.47 2.03
C PHE A 72 2.70 17.06 0.70
N ASP A 73 3.45 18.03 0.17
CA ASP A 73 3.18 18.63 -1.14
C ASP A 73 3.41 17.64 -2.28
N SER A 74 4.41 16.79 -2.13
CA SER A 74 4.76 15.77 -3.10
C SER A 74 5.10 14.47 -2.39
N LEU A 75 4.70 13.36 -3.01
CA LEU A 75 4.99 12.01 -2.55
C LEU A 75 5.90 11.32 -3.56
N TYR A 76 6.74 10.43 -3.06
CA TYR A 76 7.65 9.64 -3.88
C TYR A 76 7.38 8.17 -3.63
N GLY A 77 7.22 7.40 -4.69
CA GLY A 77 6.91 5.98 -4.59
C GLY A 77 7.78 5.14 -5.48
N ALA A 78 7.79 3.83 -5.23
CA ALA A 78 8.49 2.87 -6.07
C ALA A 78 7.79 2.75 -7.43
N ALA A 79 8.59 2.68 -8.48
CA ALA A 79 8.10 2.61 -9.86
C ALA A 79 8.26 1.22 -10.49
N GLY A 80 8.07 0.17 -9.69
CA GLY A 80 8.16 -1.21 -10.16
C GLY A 80 9.54 -1.83 -10.04
N HIS A 81 10.49 -1.09 -9.52
CA HIS A 81 11.88 -1.55 -9.28
C HIS A 81 12.42 -0.84 -8.03
N PRO A 82 13.23 -1.51 -7.18
CA PRO A 82 13.76 -0.89 -5.95
C PRO A 82 14.56 0.39 -6.16
N ASN A 83 15.19 0.55 -7.34
CA ASN A 83 16.00 1.71 -7.66
C ASN A 83 15.27 2.77 -8.51
N ALA A 84 14.00 2.54 -8.82
CA ALA A 84 13.19 3.47 -9.61
C ALA A 84 12.09 4.07 -8.75
N ILE A 85 12.00 5.41 -8.74
CA ILE A 85 10.98 6.14 -7.98
C ILE A 85 10.23 7.09 -8.90
N PHE A 86 9.02 7.45 -8.49
CA PHE A 86 8.23 8.49 -9.16
C PHE A 86 7.74 9.51 -8.14
N LYS A 87 7.39 10.69 -8.64
CA LYS A 87 6.86 11.79 -7.84
C LYS A 87 5.38 12.00 -8.18
N ILE A 88 4.56 12.15 -7.17
CA ILE A 88 3.12 12.32 -7.37
C ILE A 88 2.51 13.14 -6.22
N SER A 89 1.44 13.88 -6.51
CA SER A 89 0.67 14.54 -5.48
C SER A 89 -0.27 13.53 -4.79
N PHE A 90 -0.69 13.87 -3.56
CA PHE A 90 -1.65 13.04 -2.82
C PHE A 90 -2.96 12.85 -3.61
N THR A 91 -3.46 13.93 -4.21
CA THR A 91 -4.70 13.89 -4.98
C THR A 91 -4.60 12.96 -6.19
N ASP A 92 -3.50 13.05 -6.92
CA ASP A 92 -3.28 12.18 -8.10
C ASP A 92 -3.06 10.73 -7.69
N LEU A 93 -2.36 10.50 -6.58
CA LEU A 93 -2.17 9.14 -6.06
C LEU A 93 -3.52 8.49 -5.74
N GLN A 94 -4.40 9.23 -5.09
CA GLN A 94 -5.74 8.73 -4.76
C GLN A 94 -6.55 8.43 -6.03
N LYS A 95 -6.44 9.28 -7.05
CA LYS A 95 -7.14 9.09 -8.33
C LYS A 95 -6.67 7.84 -9.08
N ILE A 96 -5.37 7.67 -9.24
CA ILE A 96 -4.84 6.55 -10.04
C ILE A 96 -4.97 5.20 -9.33
N THR A 97 -5.00 5.19 -8.01
CA THR A 97 -5.12 3.94 -7.25
C THR A 97 -6.56 3.62 -6.87
N SER A 98 -7.46 4.58 -6.98
CA SER A 98 -8.83 4.49 -6.42
C SER A 98 -8.80 4.12 -4.94
N GLY A 99 -7.74 4.51 -4.24
CA GLY A 99 -7.51 4.14 -2.85
C GLY A 99 -8.48 4.81 -1.89
N LYS A 100 -8.76 4.13 -0.79
CA LYS A 100 -9.55 4.66 0.30
C LYS A 100 -8.63 5.35 1.29
N ILE A 101 -8.93 6.62 1.60
CA ILE A 101 -8.13 7.43 2.52
C ILE A 101 -8.60 7.15 3.94
N MET A 102 -7.71 6.66 4.78
CA MET A 102 -8.03 6.26 6.15
C MET A 102 -6.82 6.45 7.06
N ASP A 103 -7.07 6.51 8.38
CA ASP A 103 -6.01 6.47 9.37
C ASP A 103 -5.59 5.02 9.58
N ILE A 104 -4.44 4.63 9.03
CA ILE A 104 -3.96 3.25 9.04
C ILE A 104 -2.56 3.09 9.64
N THR A 105 -1.97 4.15 10.20
CA THR A 105 -0.64 4.08 10.82
C THR A 105 -0.73 4.05 12.35
N GLU A 106 0.31 3.51 12.95
CA GLU A 106 0.46 3.48 14.40
C GLU A 106 0.59 4.87 15.02
#